data_43baa90e9b93dc5c08db77948da2c8cb
#
_entry.id   43baa90e9b93dc5c08db77948da2c8cb
#
_cell.length_a   1.000
_cell.length_b   1.000
_cell.length_c   1.000
_cell.angle_alpha   90.00
_cell.angle_beta   90.00
_cell.angle_gamma   90.00
#
_symmetry.space_group_name_H-M   'P 1'
#
loop_
_entity.id
_entity.type
_entity.pdbx_description
1 polymer ?
#
loop_
_entity_poly.entity_id
_entity_poly.type
_entity_poly.pdbx_seq_one_letter_code
_entity_poly.pdbx_strand_id
1 'polypeptide(L)'
;MALSFYVHIPYCIKRCGYCDFNTYTPNELQDGATLEIVSNDYIDAVLRELDAAPKDLVPTIFFGGGTPSLLPPDDLGRVITAIKARNGLTEECEITLEANPDSVTAEKLQRYLEVGFNRISFGMQSSKAHVLAVLDRTHEPANVRKSVDMARAAGFSSISVDLIYGAPGESIDDWRESVIEALSLDVDHISAYALIVETGTKLAAQIKRGDLSMPDDDVMADMYLLIDELCGTRGFSWYELSNWSKPGHECQHNIAYWQNKNWWGLGPGAHSHIDSKRFWNVKHPTAYKQRLFDDQSPIADSEQLSASQIKDESILLGIRMREGISLELLGPRQIERLADYRENGFVVLEHERALLTPTGRLIADRIVREITI
;
A
#
# COMPACT_ATOMS: atom_id res chain seq x y z
N MET A 1 -11.50 -1.66 21.52
CA MET A 1 -10.90 -2.36 20.35
C MET A 1 -9.80 -1.48 19.79
N ALA A 2 -8.99 -1.94 18.84
CA ALA A 2 -7.98 -1.11 18.19
C ALA A 2 -8.54 -0.63 16.84
N LEU A 3 -8.20 0.61 16.43
CA LEU A 3 -8.66 1.23 15.19
C LEU A 3 -7.48 1.83 14.45
N SER A 4 -7.13 1.29 13.29
CA SER A 4 -6.13 1.89 12.40
C SER A 4 -6.72 3.05 11.60
N PHE A 5 -5.90 4.06 11.26
CA PHE A 5 -6.33 5.14 10.37
C PHE A 5 -5.53 5.12 9.06
N TYR A 6 -6.25 5.18 7.95
CA TYR A 6 -5.70 5.47 6.63
C TYR A 6 -6.07 6.90 6.25
N VAL A 7 -5.10 7.73 5.93
CA VAL A 7 -5.32 9.12 5.50
C VAL A 7 -4.96 9.22 4.02
N HIS A 8 -5.98 9.37 3.19
CA HIS A 8 -5.82 9.44 1.74
C HIS A 8 -5.43 10.86 1.31
N ILE A 9 -4.26 11.03 0.72
CA ILE A 9 -3.83 12.31 0.14
C ILE A 9 -3.99 12.23 -1.39
N PRO A 10 -4.99 12.88 -1.98
CA PRO A 10 -5.34 12.66 -3.38
C PRO A 10 -4.46 13.41 -4.39
N TYR A 11 -3.38 14.07 -3.96
CA TYR A 11 -2.63 15.00 -4.79
C TYR A 11 -1.36 14.40 -5.37
N CYS A 12 -1.14 14.62 -6.68
CA CYS A 12 0.09 14.31 -7.39
C CYS A 12 0.50 15.52 -8.26
N ILE A 13 1.80 15.75 -8.43
CA ILE A 13 2.28 16.72 -9.42
C ILE A 13 1.98 16.23 -10.84
N LYS A 14 2.20 14.93 -11.08
CA LYS A 14 1.92 14.23 -12.32
C LYS A 14 1.37 12.84 -11.99
N ARG A 15 0.34 12.41 -12.73
CA ARG A 15 -0.17 11.02 -12.62
C ARG A 15 0.71 10.09 -13.44
N CYS A 16 1.16 8.99 -12.82
CA CYS A 16 1.91 7.93 -13.49
C CYS A 16 1.05 7.22 -14.52
N GLY A 17 1.66 6.69 -15.59
CA GLY A 17 0.93 6.09 -16.69
C GLY A 17 0.14 4.82 -16.35
N TYR A 18 0.53 4.12 -15.30
CA TYR A 18 -0.11 2.90 -14.81
C TYR A 18 -1.11 3.13 -13.66
N CYS A 19 -1.15 4.33 -13.06
CA CYS A 19 -1.84 4.59 -11.81
C CYS A 19 -3.36 4.70 -12.01
N ASP A 20 -4.11 3.86 -11.28
CA ASP A 20 -5.58 3.85 -11.19
C ASP A 20 -6.09 4.44 -9.86
N PHE A 21 -5.19 4.85 -8.95
CA PHE A 21 -5.57 5.39 -7.66
C PHE A 21 -6.38 6.68 -7.80
N ASN A 22 -7.20 6.95 -6.78
CA ASN A 22 -8.01 8.17 -6.71
C ASN A 22 -7.14 9.41 -6.48
N THR A 23 -6.41 9.82 -7.51
CA THR A 23 -5.45 10.92 -7.47
C THR A 23 -5.80 12.01 -8.46
N TYR A 24 -5.41 13.23 -8.14
CA TYR A 24 -5.69 14.43 -8.93
C TYR A 24 -4.43 15.29 -9.06
N THR A 25 -4.19 15.76 -10.28
CA THR A 25 -3.16 16.76 -10.56
C THR A 25 -3.75 18.17 -10.44
N PRO A 26 -2.92 19.22 -10.26
CA PRO A 26 -3.40 20.60 -10.20
C PRO A 26 -4.29 21.00 -11.39
N ASN A 27 -3.97 20.49 -12.59
CA ASN A 27 -4.74 20.78 -13.80
C ASN A 27 -6.17 20.16 -13.79
N GLU A 28 -6.38 19.09 -13.05
CA GLU A 28 -7.68 18.42 -12.95
C GLU A 28 -8.57 19.04 -11.87
N LEU A 29 -8.01 19.80 -10.95
CA LEU A 29 -8.73 20.42 -9.82
C LEU A 29 -9.37 21.77 -10.18
N GLN A 30 -9.21 22.26 -11.39
CA GLN A 30 -9.92 23.41 -12.00
C GLN A 30 -9.92 24.75 -11.21
N ASP A 31 -8.90 25.21 -10.50
CA ASP A 31 -9.03 26.51 -9.84
C ASP A 31 -7.76 27.39 -9.78
N GLY A 32 -6.69 27.05 -10.49
CA GLY A 32 -5.45 27.82 -10.37
C GLY A 32 -4.91 27.93 -8.93
N ALA A 33 -5.49 27.15 -8.02
CA ALA A 33 -5.08 27.07 -6.64
C ALA A 33 -3.71 26.38 -6.56
N THR A 34 -2.81 26.95 -5.78
CA THR A 34 -1.55 26.30 -5.45
C THR A 34 -1.84 25.11 -4.51
N LEU A 35 -0.96 24.10 -4.52
CA LEU A 35 -1.07 22.95 -3.59
C LEU A 35 -1.17 23.40 -2.13
N GLU A 36 -0.62 24.54 -1.76
CA GLU A 36 -0.66 25.10 -0.41
C GLU A 36 -2.07 25.57 -0.01
N ILE A 37 -2.81 26.23 -0.90
CA ILE A 37 -4.20 26.66 -0.63
C ILE A 37 -5.13 25.45 -0.58
N VAL A 38 -4.94 24.48 -1.48
CA VAL A 38 -5.73 23.25 -1.53
C VAL A 38 -5.48 22.40 -0.29
N SER A 39 -4.26 22.41 0.26
CA SER A 39 -3.87 21.64 1.44
C SER A 39 -4.63 22.04 2.69
N ASN A 40 -4.69 23.33 3.04
CA ASN A 40 -5.31 23.79 4.29
C ASN A 40 -6.80 23.43 4.37
N ASP A 41 -7.59 23.79 3.38
CA ASP A 41 -9.02 23.42 3.33
C ASP A 41 -9.24 21.91 3.32
N TYR A 42 -8.31 21.18 2.71
CA TYR A 42 -8.35 19.72 2.66
C TYR A 42 -8.15 19.11 4.06
N ILE A 43 -7.12 19.56 4.77
CA ILE A 43 -6.83 19.09 6.13
C ILE A 43 -7.97 19.46 7.08
N ASP A 44 -8.56 20.66 6.94
CA ASP A 44 -9.73 21.05 7.74
C ASP A 44 -10.94 20.13 7.50
N ALA A 45 -11.16 19.70 6.25
CA ALA A 45 -12.18 18.71 5.94
C ALA A 45 -11.87 17.33 6.56
N VAL A 46 -10.62 16.86 6.45
CA VAL A 46 -10.18 15.59 7.09
C VAL A 46 -10.38 15.63 8.60
N LEU A 47 -10.09 16.75 9.25
CA LEU A 47 -10.29 16.93 10.69
C LEU A 47 -11.79 16.89 11.08
N ARG A 48 -12.67 17.44 10.25
CA ARG A 48 -14.13 17.33 10.46
C ARG A 48 -14.62 15.88 10.29
N GLU A 49 -14.10 15.15 9.29
CA GLU A 49 -14.46 13.74 9.12
C GLU A 49 -14.04 12.89 10.31
N LEU A 50 -12.87 13.17 10.90
CA LEU A 50 -12.35 12.46 12.07
C LEU A 50 -13.35 12.43 13.22
N ASP A 51 -14.21 13.43 13.38
CA ASP A 51 -15.21 13.48 14.46
C ASP A 51 -16.23 12.35 14.38
N ALA A 52 -16.46 11.78 13.21
CA ALA A 52 -17.36 10.65 13.00
C ALA A 52 -16.74 9.27 13.32
N ALA A 53 -15.42 9.17 13.42
CA ALA A 53 -14.72 7.90 13.66
C ALA A 53 -14.95 7.38 15.10
N PRO A 54 -14.90 6.06 15.35
CA PRO A 54 -14.90 5.49 16.71
C PRO A 54 -13.71 5.99 17.54
N LYS A 55 -13.87 6.01 18.88
CA LYS A 55 -12.82 6.47 19.83
C LYS A 55 -12.01 5.31 20.41
N ASP A 56 -11.51 4.45 19.55
CA ASP A 56 -10.64 3.34 19.94
C ASP A 56 -9.16 3.70 19.88
N LEU A 57 -8.33 3.00 20.65
CA LEU A 57 -6.88 3.21 20.68
C LEU A 57 -6.25 2.88 19.33
N VAL A 58 -5.29 3.70 18.88
CA VAL A 58 -4.74 3.67 17.52
C VAL A 58 -3.36 3.00 17.48
N PRO A 59 -3.25 1.83 16.85
CA PRO A 59 -1.96 1.16 16.64
C PRO A 59 -1.22 1.65 15.40
N THR A 60 -1.94 2.13 14.36
CA THR A 60 -1.28 2.59 13.13
C THR A 60 -2.02 3.76 12.49
N ILE A 61 -1.25 4.69 11.88
CA ILE A 61 -1.74 5.74 11.00
C ILE A 61 -0.92 5.68 9.71
N PHE A 62 -1.58 5.59 8.57
CA PHE A 62 -0.92 5.49 7.27
C PHE A 62 -1.38 6.62 6.34
N PHE A 63 -0.44 7.46 5.91
CA PHE A 63 -0.69 8.49 4.92
C PHE A 63 -0.26 8.00 3.55
N GLY A 64 -1.24 7.79 2.67
CA GLY A 64 -1.03 7.23 1.34
C GLY A 64 -1.91 7.84 0.26
N GLY A 65 -1.88 7.23 -0.91
CA GLY A 65 -2.74 7.54 -2.05
C GLY A 65 -2.02 8.18 -3.24
N GLY A 66 -1.99 9.49 -3.32
CA GLY A 66 -1.25 10.22 -4.35
C GLY A 66 0.23 10.38 -3.97
N THR A 67 0.58 11.53 -3.42
CA THR A 67 1.94 11.80 -2.94
C THR A 67 1.84 12.61 -1.65
N PRO A 68 1.69 11.97 -0.48
CA PRO A 68 1.55 12.67 0.81
C PRO A 68 2.69 13.63 1.11
N SER A 69 3.91 13.29 0.70
CA SER A 69 5.10 14.13 0.89
C SER A 69 5.10 15.45 0.10
N LEU A 70 4.10 15.72 -0.73
CA LEU A 70 3.89 17.03 -1.33
C LEU A 70 3.34 18.06 -0.33
N LEU A 71 2.56 17.60 0.65
CA LEU A 71 1.95 18.46 1.64
C LEU A 71 2.99 18.94 2.68
N PRO A 72 2.77 20.13 3.28
CA PRO A 72 3.59 20.60 4.39
C PRO A 72 3.56 19.60 5.57
N PRO A 73 4.70 19.30 6.21
CA PRO A 73 4.74 18.39 7.36
C PRO A 73 3.81 18.82 8.50
N ASP A 74 3.68 20.13 8.75
CA ASP A 74 2.82 20.66 9.80
C ASP A 74 1.34 20.38 9.56
N ASP A 75 0.90 20.39 8.31
CA ASP A 75 -0.48 20.07 7.93
C ASP A 75 -0.81 18.59 8.24
N LEU A 76 0.08 17.67 7.86
CA LEU A 76 -0.07 16.26 8.21
C LEU A 76 0.03 16.04 9.72
N GLY A 77 0.90 16.79 10.40
CA GLY A 77 1.05 16.79 11.85
C GLY A 77 -0.22 17.21 12.60
N ARG A 78 -1.05 18.09 12.03
CA ARG A 78 -2.37 18.46 12.59
C ARG A 78 -3.29 17.23 12.67
N VAL A 79 -3.30 16.39 11.64
CA VAL A 79 -4.11 15.15 11.61
C VAL A 79 -3.62 14.17 12.67
N ILE A 80 -2.29 13.92 12.76
CA ILE A 80 -1.71 13.05 13.77
C ILE A 80 -2.06 13.55 15.18
N THR A 81 -1.90 14.85 15.43
CA THR A 81 -2.20 15.48 16.72
C THR A 81 -3.68 15.34 17.08
N ALA A 82 -4.59 15.53 16.12
CA ALA A 82 -6.03 15.40 16.34
C ALA A 82 -6.41 13.93 16.66
N ILE A 83 -5.89 12.96 15.90
CA ILE A 83 -6.10 11.53 16.16
C ILE A 83 -5.57 11.17 17.55
N LYS A 84 -4.36 11.60 17.92
CA LYS A 84 -3.75 11.36 19.23
C LYS A 84 -4.59 11.94 20.36
N ALA A 85 -5.05 13.18 20.22
CA ALA A 85 -5.85 13.86 21.24
C ALA A 85 -7.23 13.22 21.43
N ARG A 86 -7.84 12.73 20.36
CA ARG A 86 -9.18 12.17 20.35
C ARG A 86 -9.25 10.70 20.77
N ASN A 87 -8.33 9.88 20.26
CA ASN A 87 -8.33 8.43 20.36
C ASN A 87 -7.26 7.89 21.32
N GLY A 88 -6.12 8.59 21.46
CA GLY A 88 -4.90 8.03 22.02
C GLY A 88 -4.15 7.13 21.01
N LEU A 89 -2.84 7.03 21.18
CA LEU A 89 -2.00 6.14 20.37
C LEU A 89 -1.45 5.03 21.27
N THR A 90 -1.23 3.83 20.70
CA THR A 90 -0.45 2.79 21.40
C THR A 90 1.00 3.27 21.59
N GLU A 91 1.74 2.66 22.50
CA GLU A 91 3.14 3.01 22.77
C GLU A 91 4.02 2.83 21.52
N GLU A 92 3.76 1.79 20.74
CA GLU A 92 4.48 1.45 19.51
C GLU A 92 3.68 1.82 18.23
N CYS A 93 2.90 2.92 18.28
CA CYS A 93 2.09 3.30 17.12
C CYS A 93 2.95 3.55 15.88
N GLU A 94 2.68 2.77 14.81
CA GLU A 94 3.32 2.99 13.51
C GLU A 94 2.64 4.15 12.78
N ILE A 95 3.42 5.16 12.40
CA ILE A 95 2.92 6.31 11.62
C ILE A 95 3.73 6.43 10.34
N THR A 96 3.11 6.01 9.24
CA THR A 96 3.76 5.86 7.93
C THR A 96 3.45 7.03 6.99
N LEU A 97 4.48 7.47 6.26
CA LEU A 97 4.39 8.44 5.17
C LEU A 97 4.82 7.78 3.85
N GLU A 98 3.96 7.80 2.83
CA GLU A 98 4.38 7.55 1.45
C GLU A 98 5.02 8.80 0.85
N ALA A 99 6.15 8.63 0.16
CA ALA A 99 6.94 9.72 -0.39
C ALA A 99 7.44 9.44 -1.81
N ASN A 100 7.44 10.49 -2.62
CA ASN A 100 8.21 10.49 -3.86
C ASN A 100 9.64 10.94 -3.53
N PRO A 101 10.70 10.26 -4.04
CA PRO A 101 12.08 10.65 -3.79
C PRO A 101 12.40 12.12 -4.09
N ASP A 102 11.76 12.71 -5.12
CA ASP A 102 11.98 14.10 -5.52
C ASP A 102 11.24 15.14 -4.66
N SER A 103 10.34 14.71 -3.77
CA SER A 103 9.47 15.60 -2.98
C SER A 103 10.00 15.90 -1.57
N VAL A 104 11.12 15.28 -1.17
CA VAL A 104 11.69 15.39 0.17
C VAL A 104 13.03 16.15 0.18
N THR A 105 13.28 16.83 1.29
CA THR A 105 14.58 17.42 1.65
C THR A 105 14.94 17.00 3.07
N ALA A 106 16.19 17.18 3.47
CA ALA A 106 16.62 16.86 4.84
C ALA A 106 15.79 17.59 5.90
N GLU A 107 15.48 18.87 5.67
CA GLU A 107 14.65 19.69 6.56
C GLU A 107 13.21 19.16 6.64
N LYS A 108 12.61 18.79 5.48
CA LYS A 108 11.28 18.19 5.46
C LYS A 108 11.24 16.85 6.22
N LEU A 109 12.23 16.00 6.01
CA LEU A 109 12.32 14.69 6.69
C LEU A 109 12.47 14.87 8.20
N GLN A 110 13.31 15.79 8.64
CA GLN A 110 13.42 16.14 10.06
C GLN A 110 12.07 16.62 10.61
N ARG A 111 11.37 17.49 9.86
CA ARG A 111 10.07 17.99 10.29
C ARG A 111 8.99 16.92 10.34
N TYR A 112 8.98 15.95 9.40
CA TYR A 112 8.06 14.80 9.46
C TYR A 112 8.27 13.98 10.74
N LEU A 113 9.51 13.72 11.15
CA LEU A 113 9.79 13.06 12.43
C LEU A 113 9.26 13.86 13.63
N GLU A 114 9.50 15.18 13.65
CA GLU A 114 9.05 16.05 14.76
C GLU A 114 7.54 16.07 14.91
N VAL A 115 6.78 15.96 13.82
CA VAL A 115 5.31 15.90 13.87
C VAL A 115 4.77 14.51 14.13
N GLY A 116 5.65 13.48 14.22
CA GLY A 116 5.30 12.16 14.74
C GLY A 116 5.41 10.98 13.76
N PHE A 117 5.83 11.18 12.51
CA PHE A 117 6.10 10.05 11.61
C PHE A 117 7.31 9.25 12.10
N ASN A 118 7.26 7.92 11.98
CA ASN A 118 8.37 7.03 12.36
C ASN A 118 8.73 6.01 11.27
N ARG A 119 7.89 5.87 10.24
CA ARG A 119 8.09 5.03 9.06
C ARG A 119 7.91 5.85 7.78
N ILE A 120 8.73 5.59 6.75
CA ILE A 120 8.62 6.22 5.43
C ILE A 120 8.78 5.18 4.33
N SER A 121 7.96 5.27 3.25
CA SER A 121 8.09 4.45 2.05
C SER A 121 8.37 5.33 0.84
N PHE A 122 9.41 4.99 0.08
CA PHE A 122 9.78 5.70 -1.14
C PHE A 122 9.41 4.92 -2.39
N GLY A 123 8.63 5.52 -3.27
CA GLY A 123 8.29 4.94 -4.57
C GLY A 123 9.49 4.91 -5.52
N MET A 124 10.35 3.90 -5.41
CA MET A 124 11.50 3.67 -6.29
C MET A 124 11.08 3.13 -7.67
N GLN A 125 10.18 2.18 -7.69
CA GLN A 125 9.62 1.44 -8.81
C GLN A 125 10.66 0.61 -9.59
N SER A 126 11.74 1.20 -10.09
CA SER A 126 12.85 0.54 -10.78
C SER A 126 14.15 1.37 -10.68
N SER A 127 15.28 0.73 -10.79
CA SER A 127 16.58 1.42 -10.96
C SER A 127 16.90 1.75 -12.42
N LYS A 128 16.04 1.34 -13.36
CA LYS A 128 16.28 1.47 -14.80
C LYS A 128 15.50 2.64 -15.39
N ALA A 129 16.23 3.58 -16.00
CA ALA A 129 15.61 4.78 -16.58
C ALA A 129 14.59 4.47 -17.67
N HIS A 130 14.81 3.44 -18.52
CA HIS A 130 13.85 3.05 -19.54
C HIS A 130 12.57 2.44 -18.95
N VAL A 131 12.65 1.68 -17.86
CA VAL A 131 11.50 1.14 -17.15
C VAL A 131 10.71 2.28 -16.48
N LEU A 132 11.39 3.21 -15.80
CA LEU A 132 10.76 4.41 -15.23
C LEU A 132 10.05 5.24 -16.31
N ALA A 133 10.61 5.35 -17.50
CA ALA A 133 9.98 6.07 -18.62
C ALA A 133 8.69 5.39 -19.08
N VAL A 134 8.64 4.05 -19.14
CA VAL A 134 7.41 3.29 -19.45
C VAL A 134 6.34 3.48 -18.37
N LEU A 135 6.75 3.55 -17.11
CA LEU A 135 5.86 3.80 -15.96
C LEU A 135 5.46 5.29 -15.83
N ASP A 136 5.96 6.17 -16.69
CA ASP A 136 5.72 7.64 -16.63
C ASP A 136 6.22 8.28 -15.32
N ARG A 137 7.26 7.70 -14.70
CA ARG A 137 7.93 8.25 -13.52
C ARG A 137 8.93 9.32 -13.93
N THR A 138 9.05 10.36 -13.09
CA THR A 138 9.89 11.54 -13.38
C THR A 138 11.15 11.59 -12.55
N HIS A 139 11.25 10.83 -11.45
CA HIS A 139 12.43 10.84 -10.60
C HIS A 139 13.61 10.11 -11.28
N GLU A 140 14.80 10.55 -10.97
CA GLU A 140 16.02 9.86 -11.36
C GLU A 140 16.36 8.75 -10.35
N PRO A 141 16.84 7.56 -10.80
CA PRO A 141 17.20 6.46 -9.89
C PRO A 141 18.13 6.87 -8.74
N ALA A 142 19.09 7.76 -9.01
CA ALA A 142 20.04 8.25 -8.01
C ALA A 142 19.39 9.02 -6.85
N ASN A 143 18.21 9.61 -7.07
CA ASN A 143 17.50 10.37 -6.03
C ASN A 143 16.93 9.45 -4.95
N VAL A 144 16.65 8.18 -5.25
CA VAL A 144 16.18 7.20 -4.27
C VAL A 144 17.23 7.00 -3.17
N ARG A 145 18.48 6.72 -3.54
CA ARG A 145 19.59 6.56 -2.59
C ARG A 145 19.75 7.79 -1.71
N LYS A 146 19.79 8.96 -2.34
CA LYS A 146 19.89 10.22 -1.60
C LYS A 146 18.75 10.41 -0.59
N SER A 147 17.52 10.06 -0.98
CA SER A 147 16.34 10.19 -0.10
C SER A 147 16.37 9.20 1.05
N VAL A 148 16.80 7.96 0.81
CA VAL A 148 17.00 6.95 1.85
C VAL A 148 18.09 7.39 2.83
N ASP A 149 19.24 7.86 2.32
CA ASP A 149 20.35 8.34 3.16
C ASP A 149 19.90 9.53 4.04
N MET A 150 19.17 10.48 3.46
CA MET A 150 18.62 11.61 4.21
C MET A 150 17.59 11.18 5.25
N ALA A 151 16.72 10.21 4.95
CA ALA A 151 15.72 9.71 5.90
C ALA A 151 16.41 8.97 7.06
N ARG A 152 17.43 8.16 6.76
CA ARG A 152 18.22 7.49 7.80
C ARG A 152 18.96 8.50 8.67
N ALA A 153 19.61 9.50 8.07
CA ALA A 153 20.30 10.56 8.81
C ALA A 153 19.35 11.41 9.66
N ALA A 154 18.11 11.62 9.21
CA ALA A 154 17.07 12.29 10.00
C ALA A 154 16.62 11.46 11.21
N GLY A 155 16.68 10.11 11.17
CA GLY A 155 16.37 9.23 12.30
C GLY A 155 15.10 8.38 12.12
N PHE A 156 14.59 8.19 10.89
CA PHE A 156 13.48 7.26 10.66
C PHE A 156 13.84 5.85 11.10
N SER A 157 13.00 5.25 11.94
CA SER A 157 13.23 3.92 12.51
C SER A 157 12.99 2.81 11.48
N SER A 158 12.11 3.03 10.50
CA SER A 158 11.81 2.08 9.43
C SER A 158 11.70 2.81 8.09
N ILE A 159 12.48 2.34 7.11
CA ILE A 159 12.52 2.88 5.75
C ILE A 159 12.20 1.78 4.76
N SER A 160 11.24 2.05 3.87
CA SER A 160 10.79 1.16 2.81
C SER A 160 11.08 1.73 1.44
N VAL A 161 11.25 0.84 0.46
CA VAL A 161 11.17 1.19 -0.97
C VAL A 161 10.15 0.32 -1.67
N ASP A 162 9.40 0.91 -2.60
CA ASP A 162 8.41 0.22 -3.39
C ASP A 162 8.93 0.00 -4.80
N LEU A 163 8.83 -1.23 -5.29
CA LEU A 163 9.25 -1.66 -6.62
C LEU A 163 8.03 -2.15 -7.42
N ILE A 164 8.12 -2.01 -8.74
CA ILE A 164 7.15 -2.59 -9.69
C ILE A 164 7.92 -3.44 -10.68
N TYR A 165 7.48 -4.69 -10.88
CA TYR A 165 8.05 -5.61 -11.87
C TYR A 165 7.05 -5.99 -12.94
N GLY A 166 7.57 -6.46 -14.08
CA GLY A 166 6.76 -6.83 -15.24
C GLY A 166 6.36 -5.63 -16.10
N ALA A 167 7.08 -4.51 -16.05
CA ALA A 167 6.84 -3.39 -16.93
C ALA A 167 7.12 -3.79 -18.40
N PRO A 168 6.31 -3.31 -19.38
CA PRO A 168 6.59 -3.56 -20.80
C PRO A 168 8.02 -3.24 -21.19
N GLY A 169 8.74 -4.24 -21.71
CA GLY A 169 10.14 -4.12 -22.11
C GLY A 169 11.18 -4.28 -20.98
N GLU A 170 10.75 -4.52 -19.75
CA GLU A 170 11.65 -4.86 -18.67
C GLU A 170 12.14 -6.31 -18.81
N SER A 171 13.45 -6.50 -18.78
CA SER A 171 14.06 -7.84 -18.76
C SER A 171 14.24 -8.36 -17.34
N ILE A 172 14.42 -9.68 -17.20
CA ILE A 172 14.75 -10.30 -15.89
C ILE A 172 16.07 -9.76 -15.31
N ASP A 173 17.02 -9.35 -16.16
CA ASP A 173 18.27 -8.74 -15.70
C ASP A 173 18.06 -7.30 -15.24
N ASP A 174 17.20 -6.49 -15.89
CA ASP A 174 16.81 -5.17 -15.42
C ASP A 174 16.17 -5.26 -14.03
N TRP A 175 15.27 -6.22 -13.85
CA TRP A 175 14.63 -6.50 -12.58
C TRP A 175 15.64 -6.91 -11.50
N ARG A 176 16.53 -7.85 -11.82
CA ARG A 176 17.61 -8.30 -10.93
C ARG A 176 18.45 -7.12 -10.44
N GLU A 177 18.86 -6.24 -11.33
CA GLU A 177 19.66 -5.07 -10.98
C GLU A 177 18.87 -4.08 -10.12
N SER A 178 17.55 -3.91 -10.39
CA SER A 178 16.69 -3.07 -9.57
C SER A 178 16.54 -3.60 -8.14
N VAL A 179 16.38 -4.91 -7.97
CA VAL A 179 16.32 -5.56 -6.64
C VAL A 179 17.66 -5.45 -5.91
N ILE A 180 18.79 -5.70 -6.61
CA ILE A 180 20.13 -5.55 -6.03
C ILE A 180 20.39 -4.11 -5.58
N GLU A 181 19.99 -3.12 -6.38
CA GLU A 181 20.09 -1.70 -6.00
C GLU A 181 19.26 -1.42 -4.75
N ALA A 182 17.98 -1.83 -4.71
CA ALA A 182 17.13 -1.67 -3.54
C ALA A 182 17.74 -2.30 -2.27
N LEU A 183 18.26 -3.53 -2.38
CA LEU A 183 18.93 -4.25 -1.28
C LEU A 183 20.28 -3.64 -0.88
N SER A 184 20.87 -2.79 -1.73
CA SER A 184 22.11 -2.04 -1.42
C SER A 184 21.85 -0.76 -0.63
N LEU A 185 20.60 -0.31 -0.58
CA LEU A 185 20.18 0.82 0.23
C LEU A 185 20.06 0.40 1.70
N ASP A 186 20.18 1.36 2.61
CA ASP A 186 19.95 1.11 4.05
C ASP A 186 18.45 1.13 4.36
N VAL A 187 17.70 0.19 3.75
CA VAL A 187 16.26 0.01 3.97
C VAL A 187 15.97 -1.19 4.84
N ASP A 188 14.80 -1.20 5.43
CA ASP A 188 14.33 -2.23 6.37
C ASP A 188 13.18 -3.06 5.78
N HIS A 189 12.57 -2.56 4.69
CA HIS A 189 11.40 -3.14 4.07
C HIS A 189 11.42 -2.89 2.55
N ILE A 190 10.91 -3.84 1.79
CA ILE A 190 10.75 -3.76 0.34
C ILE A 190 9.34 -4.23 -0.01
N SER A 191 8.58 -3.39 -0.72
CA SER A 191 7.37 -3.79 -1.43
C SER A 191 7.72 -4.05 -2.89
N ALA A 192 7.20 -5.13 -3.48
CA ALA A 192 7.35 -5.39 -4.90
C ALA A 192 6.01 -5.87 -5.49
N TYR A 193 5.46 -5.07 -6.38
CA TYR A 193 4.16 -5.29 -6.97
C TYR A 193 4.29 -5.71 -8.44
N ALA A 194 3.60 -6.78 -8.81
CA ALA A 194 3.39 -7.10 -10.22
C ALA A 194 2.64 -5.97 -10.90
N LEU A 195 3.08 -5.53 -12.07
CA LEU A 195 2.39 -4.51 -12.83
C LEU A 195 1.05 -5.06 -13.35
N ILE A 196 -0.03 -4.50 -12.85
CA ILE A 196 -1.39 -4.77 -13.35
C ILE A 196 -1.76 -3.66 -14.35
N VAL A 197 -2.26 -4.05 -15.50
CA VAL A 197 -2.70 -3.12 -16.57
C VAL A 197 -4.15 -2.76 -16.33
N GLU A 198 -4.39 -1.72 -15.55
CA GLU A 198 -5.74 -1.29 -15.18
C GLU A 198 -6.44 -0.52 -16.31
N THR A 199 -7.70 -0.88 -16.54
CA THR A 199 -8.55 -0.23 -17.56
C THR A 199 -8.72 1.27 -17.24
N GLY A 200 -8.58 2.11 -18.27
CA GLY A 200 -8.70 3.57 -18.12
C GLY A 200 -7.36 4.27 -17.89
N THR A 201 -6.27 3.55 -17.65
CA THR A 201 -4.93 4.12 -17.50
C THR A 201 -4.32 4.46 -18.86
N LYS A 202 -3.32 5.35 -18.86
CA LYS A 202 -2.54 5.69 -20.05
C LYS A 202 -1.80 4.45 -20.59
N LEU A 203 -1.25 3.64 -19.70
CA LEU A 203 -0.56 2.39 -20.03
C LEU A 203 -1.48 1.41 -20.74
N ALA A 204 -2.71 1.20 -20.24
CA ALA A 204 -3.69 0.35 -20.92
C ALA A 204 -4.03 0.86 -22.33
N ALA A 205 -4.14 2.18 -22.51
CA ALA A 205 -4.38 2.78 -23.81
C ALA A 205 -3.20 2.58 -24.79
N GLN A 206 -1.95 2.64 -24.31
CA GLN A 206 -0.74 2.39 -25.11
C GLN A 206 -0.66 0.92 -25.53
N ILE A 207 -0.91 -0.02 -24.61
CA ILE A 207 -0.95 -1.46 -24.91
C ILE A 207 -2.07 -1.79 -25.92
N LYS A 208 -3.26 -1.22 -25.73
CA LYS A 208 -4.39 -1.42 -26.65
C LYS A 208 -4.09 -0.94 -28.08
N ARG A 209 -3.28 0.11 -28.25
CA ARG A 209 -2.85 0.61 -29.57
C ARG A 209 -1.70 -0.19 -30.17
N GLY A 210 -1.06 -1.09 -29.40
CA GLY A 210 0.12 -1.82 -29.83
C GLY A 210 1.44 -1.04 -29.68
N ASP A 211 1.42 0.09 -28.96
CA ASP A 211 2.63 0.88 -28.70
C ASP A 211 3.55 0.15 -27.70
N LEU A 212 2.98 -0.62 -26.79
CA LEU A 212 3.66 -1.42 -25.78
C LEU A 212 3.09 -2.85 -25.76
N SER A 213 3.93 -3.82 -25.39
CA SER A 213 3.49 -5.22 -25.18
C SER A 213 2.76 -5.39 -23.85
N MET A 214 1.91 -6.40 -23.77
CA MET A 214 1.37 -6.86 -22.49
C MET A 214 2.51 -7.49 -21.66
N PRO A 215 2.54 -7.31 -20.32
CA PRO A 215 3.40 -8.11 -19.46
C PRO A 215 3.19 -9.62 -19.69
N ASP A 216 4.26 -10.38 -19.52
CA ASP A 216 4.24 -11.84 -19.64
C ASP A 216 4.16 -12.47 -18.26
N ASP A 217 3.11 -13.27 -18.01
CA ASP A 217 2.83 -13.85 -16.69
C ASP A 217 3.92 -14.82 -16.23
N ASP A 218 4.53 -15.60 -17.14
CA ASP A 218 5.60 -16.55 -16.80
C ASP A 218 6.89 -15.78 -16.42
N VAL A 219 7.20 -14.71 -17.16
CA VAL A 219 8.33 -13.83 -16.82
C VAL A 219 8.09 -13.13 -15.48
N MET A 220 6.88 -12.67 -15.19
CA MET A 220 6.53 -12.07 -13.90
C MET A 220 6.63 -13.09 -12.76
N ALA A 221 6.28 -14.36 -12.99
CA ALA A 221 6.47 -15.42 -12.00
C ALA A 221 7.95 -15.63 -11.68
N ASP A 222 8.82 -15.66 -12.70
CA ASP A 222 10.28 -15.76 -12.52
C ASP A 222 10.84 -14.54 -11.77
N MET A 223 10.35 -13.34 -12.08
CA MET A 223 10.71 -12.09 -11.37
C MET A 223 10.33 -12.15 -9.88
N TYR A 224 9.14 -12.69 -9.56
CA TYR A 224 8.70 -12.88 -8.19
C TYR A 224 9.60 -13.84 -7.41
N LEU A 225 9.93 -14.98 -7.99
CA LEU A 225 10.83 -15.96 -7.34
C LEU A 225 12.24 -15.39 -7.15
N LEU A 226 12.70 -14.58 -8.11
CA LEU A 226 13.99 -13.91 -8.03
C LEU A 226 14.09 -12.93 -6.86
N ILE A 227 13.09 -12.08 -6.63
CA ILE A 227 13.14 -11.17 -5.49
C ILE A 227 13.05 -11.91 -4.16
N ASP A 228 12.24 -12.97 -4.07
CA ASP A 228 12.12 -13.79 -2.86
C ASP A 228 13.49 -14.40 -2.49
N GLU A 229 14.21 -14.94 -3.47
CA GLU A 229 15.55 -15.48 -3.29
C GLU A 229 16.54 -14.38 -2.84
N LEU A 230 16.60 -13.27 -3.57
CA LEU A 230 17.55 -12.18 -3.28
C LEU A 230 17.31 -11.54 -1.91
N CYS A 231 16.07 -11.31 -1.55
CA CYS A 231 15.67 -10.80 -0.24
C CYS A 231 16.12 -11.76 0.88
N GLY A 232 15.88 -13.07 0.72
CA GLY A 232 16.31 -14.09 1.68
C GLY A 232 17.82 -14.07 1.94
N THR A 233 18.65 -13.85 0.90
CA THR A 233 20.13 -13.77 1.06
C THR A 233 20.61 -12.55 1.84
N ARG A 234 19.74 -11.54 2.04
CA ARG A 234 20.04 -10.27 2.71
C ARG A 234 19.31 -10.11 4.04
N GLY A 235 18.69 -11.20 4.57
CA GLY A 235 18.02 -11.21 5.86
C GLY A 235 16.64 -10.58 5.87
N PHE A 236 16.07 -10.36 4.69
CA PHE A 236 14.65 -10.01 4.54
C PHE A 236 13.82 -11.29 4.44
N SER A 237 12.67 -11.28 5.06
CA SER A 237 11.69 -12.35 4.98
C SER A 237 10.37 -11.81 4.43
N TRP A 238 9.76 -12.54 3.51
CA TRP A 238 8.39 -12.21 3.12
C TRP A 238 7.44 -12.38 4.31
N TYR A 239 6.44 -11.51 4.43
CA TYR A 239 5.39 -11.65 5.44
C TYR A 239 3.98 -11.66 4.84
N GLU A 240 3.83 -11.14 3.64
CA GLU A 240 2.68 -11.31 2.75
C GLU A 240 3.13 -11.21 1.29
N LEU A 241 2.26 -11.52 0.32
CA LEU A 241 2.64 -11.82 -1.08
C LEU A 241 3.60 -10.80 -1.71
N SER A 242 3.42 -9.51 -1.45
CA SER A 242 4.16 -8.44 -2.13
C SER A 242 5.19 -7.73 -1.25
N ASN A 243 5.38 -8.18 0.02
CA ASN A 243 6.19 -7.45 0.97
C ASN A 243 7.22 -8.32 1.71
N TRP A 244 8.45 -7.82 1.78
CA TRP A 244 9.60 -8.41 2.49
C TRP A 244 10.16 -7.39 3.46
N SER A 245 10.54 -7.84 4.65
CA SER A 245 11.15 -6.98 5.67
C SER A 245 12.26 -7.67 6.44
N LYS A 246 13.14 -6.88 7.05
CA LYS A 246 13.93 -7.32 8.19
C LYS A 246 13.00 -7.60 9.37
N PRO A 247 13.37 -8.50 10.29
CA PRO A 247 12.54 -8.80 11.47
C PRO A 247 12.20 -7.54 12.28
N GLY A 248 10.91 -7.34 12.59
CA GLY A 248 10.41 -6.19 13.35
C GLY A 248 10.15 -4.93 12.52
N HIS A 249 10.29 -5.01 11.19
CA HIS A 249 10.01 -3.90 10.27
C HIS A 249 8.86 -4.20 9.29
N GLU A 250 8.08 -5.23 9.57
CA GLU A 250 6.83 -5.50 8.86
C GLU A 250 5.88 -4.30 9.00
N CYS A 251 5.25 -3.86 7.91
CA CYS A 251 4.29 -2.76 7.96
C CYS A 251 3.03 -3.20 8.72
N GLN A 252 2.86 -2.70 9.95
CA GLN A 252 1.76 -3.11 10.83
C GLN A 252 0.41 -2.67 10.28
N HIS A 253 0.36 -1.55 9.57
CA HIS A 253 -0.86 -1.09 8.91
C HIS A 253 -1.27 -2.05 7.79
N ASN A 254 -0.33 -2.52 6.96
CA ASN A 254 -0.58 -3.52 5.92
C ASN A 254 -1.03 -4.86 6.52
N ILE A 255 -0.37 -5.32 7.57
CA ILE A 255 -0.78 -6.54 8.31
C ILE A 255 -2.21 -6.40 8.83
N ALA A 256 -2.61 -5.23 9.33
CA ALA A 256 -3.97 -5.01 9.82
C ALA A 256 -5.03 -5.21 8.73
N TYR A 257 -4.75 -4.83 7.47
CA TYR A 257 -5.62 -5.12 6.33
C TYR A 257 -5.72 -6.62 6.03
N TRP A 258 -4.58 -7.32 5.95
CA TRP A 258 -4.55 -8.77 5.71
C TRP A 258 -5.22 -9.59 6.83
N GLN A 259 -5.21 -9.07 8.06
CA GLN A 259 -5.91 -9.66 9.20
C GLN A 259 -7.38 -9.21 9.33
N ASN A 260 -7.89 -8.45 8.37
CA ASN A 260 -9.26 -7.93 8.35
C ASN A 260 -9.65 -7.19 9.64
N LYS A 261 -8.70 -6.44 10.23
CA LYS A 261 -8.92 -5.61 11.43
C LYS A 261 -9.74 -4.37 11.07
N ASN A 262 -10.22 -3.65 12.08
CA ASN A 262 -10.93 -2.39 11.89
C ASN A 262 -9.98 -1.28 11.46
N TRP A 263 -10.37 -0.53 10.42
CA TRP A 263 -9.71 0.70 10.01
C TRP A 263 -10.73 1.75 9.55
N TRP A 264 -10.36 3.00 9.75
CA TRP A 264 -11.11 4.15 9.24
C TRP A 264 -10.28 4.89 8.19
N GLY A 265 -10.84 5.05 7.01
CA GLY A 265 -10.27 5.82 5.93
C GLY A 265 -10.76 7.25 5.97
N LEU A 266 -9.85 8.19 6.09
CA LEU A 266 -10.09 9.63 6.02
C LEU A 266 -9.72 10.14 4.63
N GLY A 267 -10.56 11.00 4.05
CA GLY A 267 -10.30 11.62 2.76
C GLY A 267 -11.13 11.07 1.59
N PRO A 268 -11.08 11.73 0.40
CA PRO A 268 -11.91 11.40 -0.74
C PRO A 268 -11.54 10.04 -1.32
N GLY A 269 -12.55 9.19 -1.54
CA GLY A 269 -12.39 7.83 -2.03
C GLY A 269 -11.77 6.85 -1.03
N ALA A 270 -11.46 7.27 0.19
CA ALA A 270 -10.96 6.38 1.23
C ALA A 270 -12.03 5.36 1.61
N HIS A 271 -11.60 4.11 1.80
CA HIS A 271 -12.42 3.01 2.27
C HIS A 271 -12.21 2.80 3.77
N SER A 272 -13.24 2.32 4.43
CA SER A 272 -13.25 1.96 5.85
C SER A 272 -13.83 0.56 6.05
N HIS A 273 -13.38 -0.11 7.11
CA HIS A 273 -13.92 -1.39 7.56
C HIS A 273 -14.09 -1.37 9.08
N ILE A 274 -15.33 -1.38 9.56
CA ILE A 274 -15.68 -1.37 10.99
C ILE A 274 -16.67 -2.48 11.27
N ASP A 275 -16.30 -3.45 12.07
CA ASP A 275 -17.16 -4.54 12.51
C ASP A 275 -17.90 -5.23 11.34
N SER A 276 -17.13 -5.57 10.29
CA SER A 276 -17.64 -6.21 9.07
C SER A 276 -18.57 -5.34 8.23
N LYS A 277 -18.64 -4.04 8.49
CA LYS A 277 -19.25 -3.07 7.60
C LYS A 277 -18.16 -2.31 6.84
N ARG A 278 -18.23 -2.33 5.52
CA ARG A 278 -17.39 -1.51 4.65
C ARG A 278 -18.17 -0.29 4.16
N PHE A 279 -17.49 0.82 4.05
CA PHE A 279 -18.04 2.03 3.44
C PHE A 279 -16.89 2.85 2.84
N TRP A 280 -17.21 3.72 1.89
CA TRP A 280 -16.23 4.55 1.22
C TRP A 280 -16.77 5.94 0.93
N ASN A 281 -15.85 6.88 0.87
CA ASN A 281 -16.15 8.29 0.65
C ASN A 281 -16.34 8.61 -0.84
N VAL A 282 -16.98 9.75 -1.12
CA VAL A 282 -17.02 10.31 -2.48
C VAL A 282 -15.60 10.55 -3.00
N LYS A 283 -15.38 10.24 -4.28
CA LYS A 283 -14.02 10.24 -4.86
C LYS A 283 -13.46 11.63 -5.10
N HIS A 284 -14.29 12.60 -5.54
CA HIS A 284 -13.79 13.92 -5.95
C HIS A 284 -13.46 14.80 -4.73
N PRO A 285 -12.24 15.38 -4.62
CA PRO A 285 -11.82 16.18 -3.46
C PRO A 285 -12.72 17.38 -3.17
N THR A 286 -13.18 18.08 -4.20
CA THR A 286 -14.11 19.21 -4.04
C THR A 286 -15.44 18.77 -3.46
N ALA A 287 -16.02 17.68 -3.97
CA ALA A 287 -17.30 17.16 -3.44
C ALA A 287 -17.15 16.64 -2.00
N TYR A 288 -16.01 16.03 -1.67
CA TYR A 288 -15.69 15.62 -0.32
C TYR A 288 -15.63 16.80 0.65
N LYS A 289 -14.86 17.84 0.32
CA LYS A 289 -14.76 19.06 1.13
C LYS A 289 -16.11 19.74 1.30
N GLN A 290 -16.87 19.91 0.20
CA GLN A 290 -18.18 20.57 0.22
C GLN A 290 -19.13 19.88 1.18
N ARG A 291 -19.26 18.55 1.11
CA ARG A 291 -20.14 17.80 2.03
C ARG A 291 -19.78 18.06 3.50
N LEU A 292 -18.49 17.99 3.85
CA LEU A 292 -18.03 18.16 5.23
C LEU A 292 -18.21 19.60 5.73
N PHE A 293 -18.03 20.60 4.86
CA PHE A 293 -18.28 22.00 5.22
C PHE A 293 -19.77 22.33 5.32
N ASP A 294 -20.64 21.57 4.65
CA ASP A 294 -22.09 21.64 4.76
C ASP A 294 -22.64 20.70 5.86
N ASP A 295 -21.80 20.18 6.76
CA ASP A 295 -22.13 19.23 7.83
C ASP A 295 -22.84 17.95 7.32
N GLN A 296 -22.49 17.52 6.09
CA GLN A 296 -23.01 16.30 5.48
C GLN A 296 -21.95 15.19 5.54
N SER A 297 -22.40 13.93 5.59
CA SER A 297 -21.52 12.76 5.54
C SER A 297 -20.79 12.69 4.19
N PRO A 298 -19.46 12.44 4.18
CA PRO A 298 -18.72 12.22 2.95
C PRO A 298 -18.95 10.83 2.36
N ILE A 299 -19.60 9.91 3.08
CA ILE A 299 -19.81 8.52 2.66
C ILE A 299 -20.66 8.48 1.38
N ALA A 300 -20.14 7.82 0.35
CA ALA A 300 -20.84 7.61 -0.92
C ALA A 300 -21.75 6.40 -0.87
N ASP A 301 -21.25 5.27 -0.31
CA ASP A 301 -21.98 4.02 -0.21
C ASP A 301 -21.39 3.11 0.87
N SER A 302 -22.08 2.03 1.21
CA SER A 302 -21.65 1.05 2.21
C SER A 302 -22.21 -0.33 1.95
N GLU A 303 -21.54 -1.35 2.44
CA GLU A 303 -22.01 -2.74 2.44
C GLU A 303 -21.83 -3.38 3.81
N GLN A 304 -22.75 -4.25 4.20
CA GLN A 304 -22.63 -5.09 5.39
C GLN A 304 -22.29 -6.50 4.96
N LEU A 305 -21.18 -7.02 5.46
CA LEU A 305 -20.76 -8.38 5.14
C LEU A 305 -21.60 -9.41 5.89
N SER A 306 -22.03 -10.46 5.19
CA SER A 306 -22.62 -11.63 5.79
C SER A 306 -21.55 -12.53 6.45
N ALA A 307 -21.96 -13.43 7.34
CA ALA A 307 -21.05 -14.36 7.99
C ALA A 307 -20.26 -15.24 6.99
N SER A 308 -20.86 -15.59 5.86
CA SER A 308 -20.17 -16.32 4.78
C SER A 308 -19.08 -15.46 4.14
N GLN A 309 -19.39 -14.22 3.76
CA GLN A 309 -18.41 -13.30 3.19
C GLN A 309 -17.24 -13.04 4.14
N ILE A 310 -17.50 -12.83 5.43
CA ILE A 310 -16.46 -12.67 6.45
C ILE A 310 -15.51 -13.87 6.48
N LYS A 311 -16.08 -15.08 6.44
CA LYS A 311 -15.29 -16.32 6.40
C LYS A 311 -14.46 -16.42 5.12
N ASP A 312 -15.07 -16.19 3.96
CA ASP A 312 -14.40 -16.26 2.67
C ASP A 312 -13.26 -15.24 2.57
N GLU A 313 -13.46 -14.03 3.10
CA GLU A 313 -12.41 -13.03 3.21
C GLU A 313 -11.28 -13.41 4.16
N SER A 314 -11.62 -14.02 5.30
CA SER A 314 -10.60 -14.51 6.23
C SER A 314 -9.70 -15.56 5.58
N ILE A 315 -10.25 -16.40 4.72
CA ILE A 315 -9.49 -17.36 3.90
C ILE A 315 -8.67 -16.62 2.84
N LEU A 316 -9.33 -15.74 2.07
CA LEU A 316 -8.73 -15.00 0.97
C LEU A 316 -7.55 -14.15 1.41
N LEU A 317 -7.68 -13.43 2.51
CA LEU A 317 -6.62 -12.55 3.03
C LEU A 317 -5.56 -13.36 3.77
N GLY A 318 -5.97 -14.24 4.68
CA GLY A 318 -5.07 -14.94 5.58
C GLY A 318 -4.11 -15.89 4.88
N ILE A 319 -4.54 -16.57 3.80
CA ILE A 319 -3.66 -17.53 3.09
C ILE A 319 -2.49 -16.83 2.39
N ARG A 320 -2.62 -15.54 2.09
CA ARG A 320 -1.57 -14.73 1.46
C ARG A 320 -0.50 -14.25 2.44
N MET A 321 -0.73 -14.44 3.73
CA MET A 321 0.26 -14.13 4.77
C MET A 321 1.18 -15.32 5.01
N ARG A 322 2.40 -15.05 5.50
CA ARG A 322 3.37 -16.09 5.87
C ARG A 322 2.81 -17.06 6.92
N GLU A 323 1.99 -16.58 7.82
CA GLU A 323 1.35 -17.39 8.86
C GLU A 323 0.24 -18.30 8.28
N GLY A 324 -0.21 -18.06 7.05
CA GLY A 324 -1.29 -18.85 6.42
C GLY A 324 -2.61 -18.79 7.18
N ILE A 325 -3.47 -19.76 6.98
CA ILE A 325 -4.81 -19.86 7.61
C ILE A 325 -4.92 -21.07 8.53
N SER A 326 -5.70 -20.94 9.62
CA SER A 326 -6.06 -22.10 10.45
C SER A 326 -6.96 -23.07 9.68
N LEU A 327 -6.70 -24.38 9.81
CA LEU A 327 -7.56 -25.42 9.22
C LEU A 327 -8.97 -25.43 9.84
N GLU A 328 -9.16 -24.86 11.04
CA GLU A 328 -10.48 -24.71 11.67
C GLU A 328 -11.41 -23.78 10.87
N LEU A 329 -10.86 -22.85 10.09
CA LEU A 329 -11.65 -22.02 9.19
C LEU A 329 -12.26 -22.80 8.02
N LEU A 330 -11.74 -24.00 7.74
CA LEU A 330 -12.07 -24.77 6.57
C LEU A 330 -13.07 -25.88 6.89
N GLY A 331 -14.04 -26.05 6.00
CA GLY A 331 -14.92 -27.22 6.03
C GLY A 331 -14.26 -28.47 5.39
N PRO A 332 -14.85 -29.67 5.57
CA PRO A 332 -14.28 -30.91 5.05
C PRO A 332 -13.97 -30.90 3.55
N ARG A 333 -14.85 -30.30 2.74
CA ARG A 333 -14.64 -30.19 1.27
C ARG A 333 -13.48 -29.23 0.92
N GLN A 334 -13.30 -28.17 1.67
CA GLN A 334 -12.20 -27.21 1.48
C GLN A 334 -10.86 -27.86 1.82
N ILE A 335 -10.83 -28.68 2.89
CA ILE A 335 -9.64 -29.45 3.29
C ILE A 335 -9.29 -30.49 2.23
N GLU A 336 -10.29 -31.19 1.67
CA GLU A 336 -10.10 -32.16 0.58
C GLU A 336 -9.47 -31.49 -0.66
N ARG A 337 -9.97 -30.31 -1.05
CA ARG A 337 -9.39 -29.54 -2.16
C ARG A 337 -7.95 -29.05 -1.87
N LEU A 338 -7.64 -28.70 -0.63
CA LEU A 338 -6.27 -28.37 -0.24
C LEU A 338 -5.32 -29.57 -0.34
N ALA A 339 -5.80 -30.78 -0.20
CA ALA A 339 -4.98 -31.98 -0.32
C ALA A 339 -4.33 -32.08 -1.71
N ASP A 340 -5.08 -31.78 -2.78
CA ASP A 340 -4.55 -31.76 -4.15
C ASP A 340 -3.43 -30.75 -4.32
N TYR A 341 -3.59 -29.53 -3.75
CA TYR A 341 -2.56 -28.51 -3.77
C TYR A 341 -1.32 -28.88 -2.94
N ARG A 342 -1.51 -29.57 -1.82
CA ARG A 342 -0.43 -30.09 -1.01
C ARG A 342 0.37 -31.17 -1.75
N GLU A 343 -0.30 -32.13 -2.40
CA GLU A 343 0.35 -33.18 -3.18
C GLU A 343 1.17 -32.62 -4.34
N ASN A 344 0.72 -31.52 -4.92
CA ASN A 344 1.43 -30.80 -5.99
C ASN A 344 2.47 -29.80 -5.47
N GLY A 345 2.69 -29.70 -4.14
CA GLY A 345 3.74 -28.87 -3.56
C GLY A 345 3.43 -27.35 -3.51
N PHE A 346 2.18 -26.93 -3.69
CA PHE A 346 1.77 -25.52 -3.61
C PHE A 346 1.39 -25.07 -2.20
N VAL A 347 0.99 -26.02 -1.34
CA VAL A 347 0.57 -25.80 0.04
C VAL A 347 1.31 -26.76 0.96
N VAL A 348 1.70 -26.27 2.13
CA VAL A 348 2.16 -27.11 3.24
C VAL A 348 1.16 -27.01 4.40
N LEU A 349 1.01 -28.10 5.15
CA LEU A 349 0.20 -28.14 6.36
C LEU A 349 1.13 -28.28 7.56
N GLU A 350 1.21 -27.25 8.38
CA GLU A 350 2.05 -27.18 9.56
C GLU A 350 1.26 -26.60 10.74
N HIS A 351 1.39 -27.18 11.93
CA HIS A 351 0.77 -26.67 13.17
C HIS A 351 -0.72 -26.30 13.02
N GLU A 352 -1.49 -27.17 12.36
CA GLU A 352 -2.93 -26.98 12.06
C GLU A 352 -3.22 -25.73 11.20
N ARG A 353 -2.26 -25.33 10.38
CA ARG A 353 -2.38 -24.22 9.43
C ARG A 353 -2.04 -24.68 8.01
N ALA A 354 -2.66 -24.03 7.04
CA ALA A 354 -2.31 -24.15 5.63
C ALA A 354 -1.49 -22.91 5.21
N LEU A 355 -0.29 -23.16 4.70
CA LEU A 355 0.66 -22.13 4.27
C LEU A 355 0.99 -22.32 2.78
N LEU A 356 1.17 -21.22 2.06
CA LEU A 356 1.62 -21.26 0.67
C LEU A 356 3.14 -21.49 0.60
N THR A 357 3.55 -22.38 -0.30
CA THR A 357 4.96 -22.51 -0.70
C THR A 357 5.34 -21.34 -1.64
N PRO A 358 6.62 -21.09 -1.97
CA PRO A 358 7.01 -20.10 -2.96
C PRO A 358 6.26 -20.22 -4.30
N THR A 359 6.09 -21.44 -4.81
CA THR A 359 5.31 -21.72 -6.02
C THR A 359 3.80 -21.59 -5.78
N GLY A 360 3.31 -21.91 -4.58
CA GLY A 360 1.92 -21.71 -4.19
C GLY A 360 1.50 -20.25 -4.16
N ARG A 361 2.42 -19.33 -3.79
CA ARG A 361 2.20 -17.89 -3.79
C ARG A 361 1.88 -17.34 -5.19
N LEU A 362 2.50 -17.92 -6.24
CA LEU A 362 2.24 -17.53 -7.63
C LEU A 362 0.80 -17.82 -8.10
N ILE A 363 0.14 -18.77 -7.47
CA ILE A 363 -1.22 -19.20 -7.83
C ILE A 363 -2.21 -19.02 -6.66
N ALA A 364 -1.90 -18.11 -5.72
CA ALA A 364 -2.71 -17.87 -4.53
C ALA A 364 -4.18 -17.59 -4.85
N ASP A 365 -4.45 -16.77 -5.88
CA ASP A 365 -5.81 -16.43 -6.33
C ASP A 365 -6.59 -17.63 -6.85
N ARG A 366 -5.91 -18.54 -7.55
CA ARG A 366 -6.50 -19.79 -8.00
C ARG A 366 -6.85 -20.68 -6.82
N ILE A 367 -5.90 -20.86 -5.89
CA ILE A 367 -6.11 -21.67 -4.68
C ILE A 367 -7.33 -21.15 -3.91
N VAL A 368 -7.35 -19.83 -3.61
CA VAL A 368 -8.47 -19.20 -2.91
C VAL A 368 -9.79 -19.46 -3.62
N ARG A 369 -9.87 -19.14 -4.90
CA ARG A 369 -11.10 -19.34 -5.69
C ARG A 369 -11.60 -20.78 -5.62
N GLU A 370 -10.72 -21.76 -5.73
CA GLU A 370 -11.10 -23.17 -5.74
C GLU A 370 -11.49 -23.71 -4.35
N ILE A 371 -10.93 -23.14 -3.27
CA ILE A 371 -11.31 -23.57 -1.91
C ILE A 371 -12.52 -22.80 -1.33
N THR A 372 -12.92 -21.66 -1.89
CA THR A 372 -14.08 -20.88 -1.42
C THR A 372 -15.37 -21.15 -2.21
N ILE A 373 -15.30 -21.86 -3.33
CA ILE A 373 -16.47 -22.35 -4.08
C ILE A 373 -16.88 -23.72 -3.52
#